data_77e449c98f6c5677eaf9b80796848f1b
#
_entry.id   77e449c98f6c5677eaf9b80796848f1b
#
_cell.length_a   1.000
_cell.length_b   1.000
_cell.length_c   1.000
_cell.angle_alpha   90.00
_cell.angle_beta   90.00
_cell.angle_gamma   90.00
#
_symmetry.space_group_name_H-M   'P 1'
#
loop_
_entity.id
_entity.type
_entity.pdbx_description
1 polymer ?
#
loop_
_entity_poly.entity_id
_entity_poly.type
_entity_poly.pdbx_seq_one_letter_code
_entity_poly.pdbx_strand_id
1 'polypeptide(L)'
;MIEINNLKILLQNKENNIISLNTQLSNKINELNNIKNNINNNYDDLVNNINPGEKTIAALFLSSDSKIQYAIVCKNTTPFVRIEEKLYEEYPEYKETDNHFLHNGSVIKRFKTVEENHIKSGKPIILNTNN
;
A
#
# COMPACT_ATOMS: atom_id res chain seq x y z
N MET A 1 -30.73 2.22 49.07
CA MET A 1 -29.34 1.76 49.24
C MET A 1 -28.90 0.82 48.15
N ILE A 2 -29.72 -0.15 47.76
CA ILE A 2 -29.39 -1.08 46.63
C ILE A 2 -29.22 -0.35 45.33
N GLU A 3 -30.06 0.65 45.02
CA GLU A 3 -29.99 1.45 43.79
C GLU A 3 -28.70 2.24 43.67
N ILE A 4 -28.19 2.81 44.76
CA ILE A 4 -26.92 3.56 44.76
C ILE A 4 -25.75 2.62 44.47
N ASN A 5 -25.73 1.42 45.07
CA ASN A 5 -24.69 0.43 44.80
C ASN A 5 -24.71 -0.05 43.36
N ASN A 6 -25.88 -0.27 42.77
CA ASN A 6 -26.03 -0.66 41.38
C ASN A 6 -25.53 0.44 40.45
N LEU A 7 -25.83 1.72 40.76
CA LEU A 7 -25.33 2.86 39.99
C LEU A 7 -23.80 2.98 40.08
N LYS A 8 -23.21 2.74 41.23
CA LYS A 8 -21.75 2.74 41.43
C LYS A 8 -21.08 1.66 40.60
N ILE A 9 -21.63 0.45 40.56
CA ILE A 9 -21.11 -0.66 39.75
C ILE A 9 -21.21 -0.32 38.27
N LEU A 10 -22.34 0.21 37.82
CA LEU A 10 -22.55 0.61 36.44
C LEU A 10 -21.57 1.69 36.01
N LEU A 11 -21.36 2.69 36.87
CA LEU A 11 -20.39 3.77 36.62
C LEU A 11 -18.97 3.23 36.49
N GLN A 12 -18.58 2.33 37.40
CA GLN A 12 -17.26 1.70 37.38
C GLN A 12 -17.04 0.90 36.11
N ASN A 13 -18.05 0.17 35.63
CA ASN A 13 -17.98 -0.59 34.40
C ASN A 13 -17.82 0.33 33.20
N LYS A 14 -18.52 1.45 33.15
CA LYS A 14 -18.37 2.45 32.07
C LYS A 14 -17.01 3.12 32.11
N GLU A 15 -16.48 3.43 33.27
CA GLU A 15 -15.11 3.97 33.42
C GLU A 15 -14.07 2.99 32.90
N ASN A 16 -14.21 1.70 33.22
CA ASN A 16 -13.31 0.66 32.71
C ASN A 16 -13.39 0.54 31.18
N ASN A 17 -14.59 0.63 30.61
CA ASN A 17 -14.78 0.63 29.16
C ASN A 17 -14.11 1.84 28.49
N ILE A 18 -14.22 3.03 29.08
CA ILE A 18 -13.57 4.25 28.60
C ILE A 18 -12.05 4.09 28.61
N ILE A 19 -11.47 3.54 29.67
CA ILE A 19 -10.04 3.29 29.77
C ILE A 19 -9.59 2.32 28.69
N SER A 20 -10.33 1.24 28.46
CA SER A 20 -10.04 0.27 27.41
C SER A 20 -10.08 0.90 26.02
N LEU A 21 -11.11 1.68 25.73
CA LEU A 21 -11.26 2.38 24.45
C LEU A 21 -10.15 3.41 24.23
N ASN A 22 -9.77 4.15 25.25
CA ASN A 22 -8.67 5.11 25.17
C ASN A 22 -7.34 4.42 24.88
N THR A 23 -7.09 3.23 25.47
CA THR A 23 -5.90 2.43 25.19
C THR A 23 -5.88 1.96 23.75
N GLN A 24 -7.00 1.46 23.24
CA GLN A 24 -7.13 1.03 21.84
C GLN A 24 -6.91 2.19 20.89
N LEU A 25 -7.46 3.36 21.18
CA LEU A 25 -7.28 4.56 20.38
C LEU A 25 -5.81 4.99 20.34
N SER A 26 -5.13 5.00 21.49
CA SER A 26 -3.70 5.35 21.57
C SER A 26 -2.85 4.40 20.72
N ASN A 27 -3.15 3.10 20.77
CA ASN A 27 -2.44 2.09 19.97
C ASN A 27 -2.66 2.32 18.48
N LYS A 28 -3.88 2.64 18.06
CA LYS A 28 -4.19 2.95 16.66
C LYS A 28 -3.49 4.22 16.18
N ILE A 29 -3.42 5.24 17.00
CA ILE A 29 -2.71 6.48 16.69
C ILE A 29 -1.22 6.19 16.48
N ASN A 30 -0.61 5.35 17.34
CA ASN A 30 0.80 4.95 17.18
C ASN A 30 1.03 4.17 15.90
N GLU A 31 0.15 3.24 15.54
CA GLU A 31 0.21 2.50 14.27
C GLU A 31 0.15 3.45 13.06
N LEU A 32 -0.78 4.41 13.08
CA LEU A 32 -0.93 5.40 12.03
C LEU A 32 0.31 6.29 11.88
N ASN A 33 0.90 6.71 13.00
CA ASN A 33 2.12 7.52 12.98
C ASN A 33 3.30 6.74 12.40
N ASN A 34 3.42 5.45 12.72
CA ASN A 34 4.46 4.59 12.16
C ASN A 34 4.30 4.44 10.65
N ILE A 35 3.08 4.21 10.17
CA ILE A 35 2.76 4.12 8.73
C ILE A 35 3.11 5.44 8.04
N LYS A 36 2.70 6.56 8.61
CA LYS A 36 2.98 7.89 8.07
C LYS A 36 4.50 8.15 7.95
N ASN A 37 5.27 7.79 8.98
CA ASN A 37 6.72 7.97 8.98
C ASN A 37 7.38 7.10 7.90
N ASN A 38 6.93 5.86 7.74
CA ASN A 38 7.45 4.96 6.71
C ASN A 38 7.18 5.50 5.31
N ILE A 39 5.97 6.01 5.07
CA ILE A 39 5.59 6.61 3.78
C ILE A 39 6.46 7.85 3.51
N ASN A 40 6.61 8.73 4.48
CA ASN A 40 7.41 9.95 4.33
C ASN A 40 8.88 9.63 4.04
N ASN A 41 9.46 8.68 4.77
CA ASN A 41 10.85 8.27 4.56
C ASN A 41 11.07 7.70 3.16
N ASN A 42 10.16 6.84 2.69
CA ASN A 42 10.24 6.27 1.35
C ASN A 42 10.09 7.35 0.27
N TYR A 43 9.19 8.29 0.49
CA TYR A 43 8.99 9.42 -0.43
C TYR A 43 10.21 10.34 -0.47
N ASP A 44 10.75 10.69 0.68
CA ASP A 44 11.93 11.55 0.79
C ASP A 44 13.15 10.90 0.13
N ASP A 45 13.36 9.61 0.32
CA ASP A 45 14.43 8.86 -0.34
C ASP A 45 14.31 8.92 -1.86
N LEU A 46 13.09 8.76 -2.38
CA LEU A 46 12.83 8.85 -3.82
C LEU A 46 13.09 10.27 -4.35
N VAL A 47 12.60 11.30 -3.66
CA VAL A 47 12.74 12.69 -4.08
C VAL A 47 14.19 13.15 -4.02
N ASN A 48 14.91 12.80 -2.94
CA ASN A 48 16.29 13.22 -2.73
C ASN A 48 17.29 12.53 -3.66
N ASN A 49 16.93 11.37 -4.21
CA ASN A 49 17.79 10.57 -5.09
C ASN A 49 17.41 10.68 -6.57
N ILE A 50 16.66 11.71 -6.96
CA ILE A 50 16.28 11.93 -8.35
C ILE A 50 17.41 12.64 -9.09
N ASN A 51 17.94 12.02 -10.14
CA ASN A 51 18.92 12.60 -11.06
C ASN A 51 18.23 13.44 -12.13
N PRO A 52 18.98 14.32 -12.84
CA PRO A 52 18.40 15.07 -13.96
C PRO A 52 17.77 14.13 -15.01
N GLY A 53 16.54 14.45 -15.43
CA GLY A 53 15.78 13.63 -16.39
C GLY A 53 14.97 12.51 -15.77
N GLU A 54 15.17 12.20 -14.49
CA GLU A 54 14.35 11.22 -13.79
C GLU A 54 13.08 11.88 -13.26
N LYS A 55 11.97 11.13 -13.26
CA LYS A 55 10.68 11.56 -12.73
C LYS A 55 10.11 10.50 -11.83
N THR A 56 9.38 10.93 -10.81
CA THR A 56 8.62 10.04 -9.93
C THR A 56 7.26 9.78 -10.56
N ILE A 57 6.86 8.51 -10.63
CA ILE A 57 5.54 8.11 -11.11
C ILE A 57 4.87 7.16 -10.11
N ALA A 58 3.54 7.13 -10.15
CA ALA A 58 2.74 6.18 -9.40
C ALA A 58 2.29 5.05 -10.34
N ALA A 59 2.83 3.86 -10.14
CA ALA A 59 2.41 2.67 -10.87
C ALA A 59 1.19 2.06 -10.16
N LEU A 60 0.03 2.16 -10.76
CA LEU A 60 -1.23 1.67 -10.18
C LEU A 60 -1.53 0.28 -10.72
N PHE A 61 -1.51 -0.72 -9.83
CA PHE A 61 -1.80 -2.11 -10.18
C PHE A 61 -3.24 -2.46 -9.86
N LEU A 62 -3.91 -3.06 -10.84
CA LEU A 62 -5.22 -3.66 -10.69
C LEU A 62 -5.16 -5.08 -11.24
N SER A 63 -5.82 -6.03 -10.58
CA SER A 63 -5.92 -7.40 -11.10
C SER A 63 -7.28 -7.64 -11.74
N SER A 64 -7.30 -8.54 -12.72
CA SER A 64 -8.54 -8.92 -13.40
C SER A 64 -9.56 -9.60 -12.47
N ASP A 65 -9.08 -10.23 -11.39
CA ASP A 65 -9.93 -10.83 -10.35
C ASP A 65 -10.37 -9.84 -9.27
N SER A 66 -10.01 -8.58 -9.40
CA SER A 66 -10.32 -7.47 -8.46
C SER A 66 -9.70 -7.62 -7.06
N LYS A 67 -8.74 -8.51 -6.87
CA LYS A 67 -8.08 -8.72 -5.57
C LYS A 67 -6.95 -7.74 -5.31
N ILE A 68 -6.34 -7.20 -6.36
CA ILE A 68 -5.25 -6.23 -6.25
C ILE A 68 -5.76 -4.86 -6.64
N GLN A 69 -5.54 -3.89 -5.75
CA GLN A 69 -5.66 -2.47 -6.02
C GLN A 69 -4.55 -1.80 -5.21
N TYR A 70 -3.42 -1.55 -5.85
CA TYR A 70 -2.21 -1.14 -5.15
C TYR A 70 -1.36 -0.20 -6.01
N ALA A 71 -0.88 0.87 -5.40
CA ALA A 71 -0.03 1.85 -6.07
C ALA A 71 1.40 1.79 -5.52
N ILE A 72 2.37 1.76 -6.41
CA ILE A 72 3.80 1.79 -6.07
C ILE A 72 4.40 3.06 -6.66
N VAL A 73 5.01 3.87 -5.81
CA VAL A 73 5.73 5.07 -6.24
C VAL A 73 7.15 4.65 -6.64
N CYS A 74 7.57 5.01 -7.85
CA CYS A 74 8.86 4.63 -8.39
C CYS A 74 9.40 5.70 -9.34
N LYS A 75 10.65 5.54 -9.76
CA LYS A 75 11.24 6.39 -10.79
C LYS A 75 10.93 5.84 -12.18
N ASN A 76 10.82 6.73 -13.17
CA ASN A 76 10.61 6.34 -14.57
C ASN A 76 11.74 5.46 -15.12
N THR A 77 12.94 5.56 -14.56
CA THR A 77 14.12 4.78 -14.96
C THR A 77 14.20 3.40 -14.31
N THR A 78 13.28 3.07 -13.41
CA THR A 78 13.27 1.79 -12.71
C THR A 78 12.87 0.66 -13.66
N PRO A 79 13.63 -0.46 -13.74
CA PRO A 79 13.18 -1.63 -14.49
C PRO A 79 11.88 -2.17 -13.91
N PHE A 80 10.95 -2.56 -14.77
CA PHE A 80 9.62 -3.01 -14.34
C PHE A 80 9.70 -4.24 -13.41
N VAL A 81 10.67 -5.11 -13.61
CA VAL A 81 10.85 -6.30 -12.76
C VAL A 81 11.04 -5.94 -11.29
N ARG A 82 11.64 -4.79 -10.99
CA ARG A 82 11.82 -4.32 -9.60
C ARG A 82 10.51 -3.92 -8.96
N ILE A 83 9.61 -3.34 -9.75
CA ILE A 83 8.26 -2.96 -9.29
C ILE A 83 7.41 -4.23 -9.11
N GLU A 84 7.54 -5.17 -10.02
CA GLU A 84 6.89 -6.48 -9.92
C GLU A 84 7.31 -7.21 -8.64
N GLU A 85 8.59 -7.21 -8.30
CA GLU A 85 9.10 -7.79 -7.05
C GLU A 85 8.42 -7.17 -5.81
N LYS A 86 8.28 -5.86 -5.80
CA LYS A 86 7.59 -5.14 -4.70
C LYS A 86 6.12 -5.51 -4.61
N LEU A 87 5.46 -5.67 -5.74
CA LEU A 87 4.07 -6.11 -5.78
C LEU A 87 3.91 -7.49 -5.13
N TYR A 88 4.84 -8.41 -5.42
CA TYR A 88 4.80 -9.77 -4.85
C TYR A 88 5.20 -9.82 -3.38
N GLU A 89 5.92 -8.83 -2.88
CA GLU A 89 6.15 -8.69 -1.43
C GLU A 89 4.84 -8.41 -0.70
N GLU A 90 3.96 -7.61 -1.30
CA GLU A 90 2.65 -7.28 -0.73
C GLU A 90 1.61 -8.37 -1.01
N TYR A 91 1.68 -9.04 -2.16
CA TYR A 91 0.74 -10.07 -2.60
C TYR A 91 1.50 -11.34 -2.96
N PRO A 92 2.04 -12.08 -1.95
CA PRO A 92 2.90 -13.24 -2.21
C PRO A 92 2.23 -14.37 -2.99
N GLU A 93 0.91 -14.48 -2.95
CA GLU A 93 0.14 -15.51 -3.65
C GLU A 93 0.30 -15.43 -5.17
N TYR A 94 0.69 -14.28 -5.71
CA TYR A 94 0.90 -14.10 -7.15
C TYR A 94 2.33 -14.40 -7.61
N LYS A 95 3.26 -14.66 -6.68
CA LYS A 95 4.66 -14.90 -7.02
C LYS A 95 4.86 -16.15 -7.85
N GLU A 96 4.09 -17.19 -7.55
CA GLU A 96 4.20 -18.50 -8.21
C GLU A 96 3.21 -18.70 -9.35
N THR A 97 2.41 -17.68 -9.68
CA THR A 97 1.46 -17.75 -10.78
C THR A 97 2.08 -17.23 -12.07
N ASP A 98 1.55 -17.69 -13.21
CA ASP A 98 1.98 -17.21 -14.53
C ASP A 98 1.26 -15.89 -14.83
N ASN A 99 1.96 -14.79 -14.59
CA ASN A 99 1.40 -13.46 -14.65
C ASN A 99 1.91 -12.70 -15.87
N HIS A 100 1.03 -11.89 -16.46
CA HIS A 100 1.43 -10.89 -17.43
C HIS A 100 0.71 -9.57 -17.13
N PHE A 101 1.34 -8.47 -17.51
CA PHE A 101 0.87 -7.13 -17.19
C PHE A 101 0.54 -6.39 -18.48
N LEU A 102 -0.60 -5.71 -18.48
CA LEU A 102 -1.05 -4.89 -19.60
C LEU A 102 -1.18 -3.43 -19.18
N HIS A 103 -0.76 -2.52 -20.04
CA HIS A 103 -0.93 -1.09 -19.83
C HIS A 103 -1.31 -0.44 -21.17
N ASN A 104 -2.46 0.23 -21.20
CA ASN A 104 -3.02 0.82 -22.42
C ASN A 104 -3.09 -0.20 -23.59
N GLY A 105 -3.45 -1.45 -23.27
CA GLY A 105 -3.60 -2.51 -24.26
C GLY A 105 -2.30 -3.16 -24.73
N SER A 106 -1.15 -2.73 -24.23
CA SER A 106 0.17 -3.30 -24.58
C SER A 106 0.71 -4.15 -23.44
N VAL A 107 1.35 -5.27 -23.79
CA VAL A 107 2.01 -6.14 -22.80
C VAL A 107 3.28 -5.47 -22.31
N ILE A 108 3.45 -5.42 -20.99
CA ILE A 108 4.64 -4.82 -20.38
C ILE A 108 5.82 -5.79 -20.50
N LYS A 109 6.99 -5.25 -20.87
CA LYS A 109 8.27 -5.96 -20.93
C LYS A 109 9.00 -5.79 -19.61
N ARG A 110 9.17 -6.90 -18.89
CA ARG A 110 9.68 -6.91 -17.50
C ARG A 110 11.08 -6.31 -17.36
N PHE A 111 11.96 -6.54 -18.34
CA PHE A 111 13.35 -6.10 -18.26
C PHE A 111 13.59 -4.70 -18.80
N LYS A 112 12.54 -4.05 -19.27
CA LYS A 112 12.59 -2.64 -19.68
C LYS A 112 12.14 -1.76 -18.52
N THR A 113 12.56 -0.49 -18.56
CA THR A 113 12.18 0.48 -17.55
C THR A 113 10.71 0.86 -17.67
N VAL A 114 10.21 1.53 -16.63
CA VAL A 114 8.87 2.12 -16.63
C VAL A 114 8.67 3.05 -17.83
N GLU A 115 9.68 3.91 -18.10
CA GLU A 115 9.64 4.83 -19.24
C GLU A 115 9.65 4.12 -20.58
N GLU A 116 10.50 3.10 -20.74
CA GLU A 116 10.59 2.31 -21.98
C GLU A 116 9.29 1.54 -22.25
N ASN A 117 8.54 1.19 -21.21
CA ASN A 117 7.22 0.57 -21.33
C ASN A 117 6.10 1.60 -21.53
N HIS A 118 6.42 2.89 -21.58
CA HIS A 118 5.47 3.99 -21.74
C HIS A 118 4.39 4.00 -20.62
N ILE A 119 4.75 3.59 -19.42
CA ILE A 119 3.83 3.58 -18.28
C ILE A 119 3.58 5.00 -17.81
N LYS A 120 2.30 5.38 -17.77
CA LYS A 120 1.88 6.71 -17.32
C LYS A 120 1.44 6.67 -15.86
N SER A 121 1.84 7.70 -15.10
CA SER A 121 1.45 7.85 -13.69
C SER A 121 -0.07 7.88 -13.53
N GLY A 122 -0.58 7.07 -12.60
CA GLY A 122 -2.01 7.02 -12.30
C GLY A 122 -2.87 6.27 -13.31
N LYS A 123 -2.31 5.78 -14.42
CA LYS A 123 -3.02 4.93 -15.36
C LYS A 123 -2.86 3.45 -14.95
N PRO A 124 -3.92 2.64 -15.01
CA PRO A 124 -3.84 1.28 -14.47
C PRO A 124 -2.93 0.36 -15.26
N ILE A 125 -2.19 -0.45 -14.51
CA ILE A 125 -1.45 -1.62 -15.02
C ILE A 125 -2.27 -2.85 -14.61
N ILE A 126 -2.74 -3.61 -15.57
CA ILE A 126 -3.64 -4.73 -15.32
C ILE A 126 -2.84 -6.03 -15.21
N LEU A 127 -2.95 -6.68 -14.08
CA LEU A 127 -2.37 -8.01 -13.86
C LEU A 127 -3.38 -9.08 -14.32
N ASN A 128 -2.97 -9.88 -15.28
CA ASN A 128 -3.70 -11.07 -15.71
C ASN A 128 -2.91 -12.31 -15.33
N THR A 129 -3.58 -13.28 -14.74
CA THR A 129 -2.98 -14.55 -14.36
C THR A 129 -3.53 -15.64 -15.28
N ASN A 130 -2.62 -16.40 -15.90
CA ASN A 130 -2.97 -17.60 -16.66
C ASN A 130 -3.13 -18.77 -15.69
N ASN A 131 -4.26 -19.41 -15.74
CA ASN A 131 -4.53 -20.61 -14.94
C ASN A 131 -4.29 -21.86 -15.75
#